data_c1222241103c716563a8552e82864a27
#
_entry.id   c1222241103c716563a8552e82864a27
#
_cell.length_a   1.000
_cell.length_b   1.000
_cell.length_c   1.000
_cell.angle_alpha   90.00
_cell.angle_beta   90.00
_cell.angle_gamma   90.00
#
_symmetry.space_group_name_H-M   'P 1'
#
loop_
_entity.id
_entity.type
_entity.pdbx_description
1 polymer ?
#
loop_
_entity_poly.entity_id
_entity_poly.type
_entity_poly.pdbx_seq_one_letter_code
_entity_poly.pdbx_strand_id
1 'polypeptide(L)'
;LVMAVMQITTGMLRPIQVLAQAAGRISKGDLDARADVDSRDEIAVLADRFNDMAGNIQTLVVKVREDEQKMRKADLRLLQEQINPHFLYNTLDNIVWLIEGNEPDEAVEMVVTLSEFFRLVLSKGKEFITIRQEEQHISSYLQIQEKRYHDILDYHIYIDPEIYEYQIPKLTLQPLVENA
;
A
#
# COMPACT_ATOMS: atom_id res chain seq x y z
N LEU A 1 39.97 -42.30 -33.33
CA LEU A 1 38.63 -41.73 -33.49
C LEU A 1 37.85 -41.72 -32.16
N VAL A 2 37.74 -42.88 -31.45
CA VAL A 2 36.99 -43.03 -30.19
C VAL A 2 37.52 -42.09 -29.08
N MET A 3 38.85 -41.99 -28.92
CA MET A 3 39.47 -41.11 -27.93
C MET A 3 39.19 -39.62 -28.21
N ALA A 4 39.19 -39.20 -29.47
CA ALA A 4 38.89 -37.80 -29.83
C ALA A 4 37.41 -37.46 -29.57
N VAL A 5 36.50 -38.36 -29.89
CA VAL A 5 35.07 -38.18 -29.56
C VAL A 5 34.86 -38.14 -28.06
N MET A 6 35.52 -38.93 -27.27
CA MET A 6 35.45 -38.96 -25.82
C MET A 6 35.99 -37.69 -25.20
N GLN A 7 37.08 -37.10 -25.71
CA GLN A 7 37.63 -35.80 -25.27
C GLN A 7 36.68 -34.64 -25.56
N ILE A 8 36.07 -34.61 -26.75
CA ILE A 8 35.09 -33.57 -27.10
C ILE A 8 33.84 -33.66 -26.21
N THR A 9 33.38 -34.89 -25.96
CA THR A 9 32.16 -35.12 -25.16
C THR A 9 32.36 -34.71 -23.69
N THR A 10 33.50 -35.08 -23.10
CA THR A 10 33.80 -34.75 -21.69
C THR A 10 34.28 -33.32 -21.51
N GLY A 11 35.05 -32.75 -22.44
CA GLY A 11 35.64 -31.43 -22.33
C GLY A 11 34.67 -30.31 -22.67
N MET A 12 33.74 -30.47 -23.62
CA MET A 12 32.85 -29.40 -24.07
C MET A 12 31.37 -29.63 -23.78
N LEU A 13 30.83 -30.80 -24.05
CA LEU A 13 29.39 -31.06 -23.95
C LEU A 13 28.90 -31.12 -22.51
N ARG A 14 29.63 -31.79 -21.62
CA ARG A 14 29.24 -31.94 -20.23
C ARG A 14 29.15 -30.61 -19.45
N PRO A 15 30.17 -29.73 -19.54
CA PRO A 15 30.11 -28.41 -18.92
C PRO A 15 28.94 -27.55 -19.40
N ILE A 16 28.64 -27.56 -20.70
CA ILE A 16 27.49 -26.86 -21.27
C ILE A 16 26.16 -27.40 -20.73
N GLN A 17 26.03 -28.71 -20.56
CA GLN A 17 24.83 -29.30 -19.95
C GLN A 17 24.65 -28.89 -18.50
N VAL A 18 25.73 -28.77 -17.71
CA VAL A 18 25.65 -28.24 -16.34
C VAL A 18 25.14 -26.82 -16.31
N LEU A 19 25.66 -25.92 -17.17
CA LEU A 19 25.18 -24.57 -17.33
C LEU A 19 23.69 -24.51 -17.72
N ALA A 20 23.29 -25.33 -18.70
CA ALA A 20 21.89 -25.39 -19.14
C ALA A 20 20.94 -25.87 -18.04
N GLN A 21 21.37 -26.87 -17.23
CA GLN A 21 20.60 -27.36 -16.08
C GLN A 21 20.48 -26.31 -14.99
N ALA A 22 21.57 -25.60 -14.65
CA ALA A 22 21.56 -24.51 -13.67
C ALA A 22 20.63 -23.38 -14.13
N ALA A 23 20.70 -22.99 -15.40
CA ALA A 23 19.78 -21.99 -15.97
C ALA A 23 18.31 -22.44 -15.91
N GLY A 24 18.04 -23.72 -16.19
CA GLY A 24 16.72 -24.31 -16.07
C GLY A 24 16.16 -24.33 -14.63
N ARG A 25 17.03 -24.45 -13.63
CA ARG A 25 16.67 -24.38 -12.21
C ARG A 25 16.34 -22.93 -11.83
N ILE A 26 17.18 -21.98 -12.20
CA ILE A 26 16.95 -20.55 -11.95
C ILE A 26 15.64 -20.07 -12.58
N SER A 27 15.34 -20.49 -13.82
CA SER A 27 14.07 -20.11 -14.50
C SER A 27 12.82 -20.66 -13.80
N LYS A 28 12.96 -21.70 -12.98
CA LYS A 28 11.89 -22.28 -12.17
C LYS A 28 11.83 -21.70 -10.74
N GLY A 29 12.65 -20.69 -10.46
CA GLY A 29 12.65 -19.98 -9.18
C GLY A 29 13.68 -20.48 -8.16
N ASP A 30 14.52 -21.48 -8.50
CA ASP A 30 15.63 -21.93 -7.65
C ASP A 30 16.84 -21.01 -7.86
N LEU A 31 16.84 -19.88 -7.17
CA LEU A 31 17.87 -18.83 -7.30
C LEU A 31 19.20 -19.20 -6.63
N ASP A 32 19.23 -20.30 -5.86
CA ASP A 32 20.45 -20.81 -5.23
C ASP A 32 21.24 -21.75 -6.19
N ALA A 33 20.66 -22.10 -7.33
CA ALA A 33 21.33 -22.91 -8.32
C ALA A 33 22.61 -22.24 -8.84
N ARG A 34 23.69 -22.98 -8.89
CA ARG A 34 24.97 -22.53 -9.46
C ARG A 34 25.45 -23.59 -10.46
N ALA A 35 26.22 -23.16 -11.46
CA ALA A 35 26.90 -24.00 -12.38
C ALA A 35 28.32 -24.30 -11.84
N ASP A 36 28.52 -25.51 -11.33
CA ASP A 36 29.82 -25.98 -10.91
C ASP A 36 30.46 -26.76 -12.08
N VAL A 37 31.41 -26.09 -12.76
CA VAL A 37 32.04 -26.54 -14.00
C VAL A 37 33.50 -26.72 -13.77
N ASP A 38 33.97 -28.00 -13.85
CA ASP A 38 35.39 -28.33 -13.83
C ASP A 38 35.97 -28.19 -15.25
N SER A 39 36.36 -26.99 -15.60
CA SER A 39 37.05 -26.64 -16.87
C SER A 39 38.15 -25.60 -16.59
N ARG A 40 39.09 -25.48 -17.53
CA ARG A 40 40.17 -24.46 -17.45
C ARG A 40 40.23 -23.59 -18.71
N ASP A 41 39.16 -23.53 -19.45
CA ASP A 41 38.98 -22.81 -20.70
C ASP A 41 37.92 -21.71 -20.61
N GLU A 42 37.45 -21.23 -21.73
CA GLU A 42 36.42 -20.19 -21.83
C GLU A 42 35.08 -20.60 -21.19
N ILE A 43 34.85 -21.95 -21.04
CA ILE A 43 33.64 -22.43 -20.39
C ILE A 43 33.67 -22.15 -18.87
N ALA A 44 34.86 -22.25 -18.24
CA ALA A 44 35.01 -21.86 -16.83
C ALA A 44 34.69 -20.39 -16.62
N VAL A 45 35.20 -19.49 -17.50
CA VAL A 45 34.90 -18.07 -17.46
C VAL A 45 33.41 -17.82 -17.66
N LEU A 46 32.76 -18.56 -18.54
CA LEU A 46 31.31 -18.47 -18.75
C LEU A 46 30.53 -18.91 -17.52
N ALA A 47 30.94 -19.97 -16.85
CA ALA A 47 30.32 -20.46 -15.63
C ALA A 47 30.42 -19.44 -14.47
N ASP A 48 31.57 -18.80 -14.31
CA ASP A 48 31.77 -17.74 -13.34
C ASP A 48 30.84 -16.57 -13.60
N ARG A 49 30.77 -16.08 -14.84
CA ARG A 49 29.87 -14.98 -15.23
C ARG A 49 28.38 -15.34 -15.06
N PHE A 50 28.04 -16.58 -15.35
CA PHE A 50 26.69 -17.09 -15.09
C PHE A 50 26.36 -17.10 -13.59
N ASN A 51 27.28 -17.54 -12.75
CA ASN A 51 27.10 -17.57 -11.29
C ASN A 51 27.02 -16.15 -10.71
N ASP A 52 27.81 -15.20 -11.21
CA ASP A 52 27.72 -13.78 -10.86
C ASP A 52 26.34 -13.20 -11.20
N MET A 53 25.85 -13.50 -12.40
CA MET A 53 24.51 -13.08 -12.84
C MET A 53 23.42 -13.69 -11.95
N ALA A 54 23.51 -14.97 -11.61
CA ALA A 54 22.60 -15.66 -10.71
C ALA A 54 22.57 -14.99 -9.32
N GLY A 55 23.74 -14.64 -8.77
CA GLY A 55 23.86 -13.90 -7.52
C GLY A 55 23.20 -12.50 -7.56
N ASN A 56 23.40 -11.79 -8.66
CA ASN A 56 22.79 -10.49 -8.88
C ASN A 56 21.25 -10.59 -8.95
N ILE A 57 20.71 -11.58 -9.66
CA ILE A 57 19.26 -11.85 -9.74
C ILE A 57 18.71 -12.12 -8.34
N GLN A 58 19.37 -12.97 -7.55
CA GLN A 58 18.97 -13.27 -6.18
C GLN A 58 18.89 -12.02 -5.32
N THR A 59 19.92 -11.17 -5.38
CA THR A 59 19.98 -9.90 -4.66
C THR A 59 18.84 -8.96 -5.07
N LEU A 60 18.57 -8.84 -6.38
CA LEU A 60 17.48 -8.02 -6.91
C LEU A 60 16.10 -8.51 -6.44
N VAL A 61 15.87 -9.84 -6.43
CA VAL A 61 14.59 -10.40 -5.96
C VAL A 61 14.38 -10.14 -4.48
N VAL A 62 15.43 -10.25 -3.65
CA VAL A 62 15.35 -9.89 -2.22
C VAL A 62 15.00 -8.43 -2.07
N LYS A 63 15.69 -7.54 -2.79
CA LYS A 63 15.45 -6.10 -2.73
C LYS A 63 14.02 -5.71 -3.15
N VAL A 64 13.51 -6.30 -4.23
CA VAL A 64 12.12 -6.07 -4.68
C VAL A 64 11.13 -6.46 -3.59
N ARG A 65 11.32 -7.61 -2.94
CA ARG A 65 10.45 -8.06 -1.82
C ARG A 65 10.49 -7.11 -0.63
N GLU A 66 11.68 -6.61 -0.28
CA GLU A 66 11.82 -5.63 0.80
C GLU A 66 11.11 -4.31 0.47
N ASP A 67 11.25 -3.84 -0.77
CA ASP A 67 10.63 -2.59 -1.22
C ASP A 67 9.09 -2.73 -1.30
N GLU A 68 8.56 -3.89 -1.75
CA GLU A 68 7.13 -4.20 -1.67
C GLU A 68 6.60 -4.20 -0.22
N GLN A 69 7.36 -4.76 0.72
CA GLN A 69 6.97 -4.75 2.13
C GLN A 69 6.98 -3.35 2.74
N LYS A 70 7.96 -2.51 2.37
CA LYS A 70 8.01 -1.10 2.80
C LYS A 70 6.82 -0.33 2.24
N MET A 71 6.48 -0.53 0.96
CA MET A 71 5.34 0.10 0.32
C MET A 71 4.03 -0.29 1.00
N ARG A 72 3.80 -1.57 1.26
CA ARG A 72 2.61 -2.03 2.02
C ARG A 72 2.52 -1.43 3.41
N LYS A 73 3.65 -1.30 4.13
CA LYS A 73 3.67 -0.66 5.44
C LYS A 73 3.37 0.83 5.37
N ALA A 74 3.87 1.52 4.33
CA ALA A 74 3.56 2.93 4.09
C ALA A 74 2.07 3.12 3.76
N ASP A 75 1.50 2.28 2.90
CA ASP A 75 0.07 2.32 2.57
C ASP A 75 -0.82 2.09 3.81
N LEU A 76 -0.45 1.13 4.66
CA LEU A 76 -1.17 0.89 5.93
C LEU A 76 -1.06 2.07 6.88
N ARG A 77 0.10 2.74 6.96
CA ARG A 77 0.26 3.96 7.76
C ARG A 77 -0.60 5.10 7.24
N LEU A 78 -0.58 5.34 5.94
CA LEU A 78 -1.44 6.36 5.31
C LEU A 78 -2.93 6.10 5.61
N LEU A 79 -3.37 4.83 5.55
CA LEU A 79 -4.74 4.47 5.92
C LEU A 79 -5.03 4.72 7.41
N GLN A 80 -4.07 4.49 8.30
CA GLN A 80 -4.22 4.76 9.73
C GLN A 80 -4.21 6.26 10.05
N GLU A 81 -3.41 7.05 9.34
CA GLU A 81 -3.35 8.51 9.50
C GLU A 81 -4.61 9.23 8.96
N GLN A 82 -5.32 8.61 7.99
CA GLN A 82 -6.60 9.12 7.51
C GLN A 82 -7.73 9.02 8.55
N ILE A 83 -7.57 8.19 9.57
CA ILE A 83 -8.48 8.12 10.72
C ILE A 83 -7.78 8.84 11.87
N ASN A 84 -8.21 10.05 12.22
CA ASN A 84 -7.73 10.72 13.42
C ASN A 84 -8.24 9.93 14.67
N PRO A 85 -7.37 9.15 15.37
CA PRO A 85 -7.82 8.31 16.49
C PRO A 85 -8.42 9.14 17.62
N HIS A 86 -7.89 10.34 17.84
CA HIS A 86 -8.37 11.23 18.88
C HIS A 86 -9.78 11.76 18.56
N PHE A 87 -10.08 12.06 17.30
CA PHE A 87 -11.43 12.41 16.88
C PHE A 87 -12.40 11.26 17.13
N LEU A 88 -12.02 10.03 16.78
CA LEU A 88 -12.85 8.85 16.99
C LEU A 88 -13.15 8.61 18.48
N TYR A 89 -12.11 8.59 19.33
CA TYR A 89 -12.31 8.38 20.78
C TYR A 89 -13.18 9.46 21.40
N ASN A 90 -12.93 10.72 21.09
CA ASN A 90 -13.72 11.82 21.60
C ASN A 90 -15.19 11.76 21.15
N THR A 91 -15.46 11.32 19.93
CA THR A 91 -16.84 11.17 19.43
C THR A 91 -17.55 10.02 20.13
N LEU A 92 -16.86 8.90 20.38
CA LEU A 92 -17.41 7.77 21.14
C LEU A 92 -17.69 8.15 22.59
N ASP A 93 -16.78 8.88 23.24
CA ASP A 93 -16.99 9.40 24.60
C ASP A 93 -18.23 10.31 24.65
N ASN A 94 -18.40 11.18 23.64
CA ASN A 94 -19.56 12.07 23.58
C ASN A 94 -20.87 11.27 23.42
N ILE A 95 -20.87 10.21 22.63
CA ILE A 95 -22.03 9.30 22.51
C ILE A 95 -22.39 8.67 23.88
N VAL A 96 -21.37 8.25 24.64
CA VAL A 96 -21.56 7.70 25.98
C VAL A 96 -22.19 8.76 26.91
N TRP A 97 -21.69 10.00 26.88
CA TRP A 97 -22.23 11.11 27.69
C TRP A 97 -23.68 11.42 27.35
N LEU A 98 -24.06 11.41 26.06
CA LEU A 98 -25.46 11.61 25.63
C LEU A 98 -26.37 10.48 26.15
N ILE A 99 -25.91 9.24 26.16
CA ILE A 99 -26.65 8.10 26.69
C ILE A 99 -26.82 8.23 28.22
N GLU A 100 -25.76 8.58 28.94
CA GLU A 100 -25.78 8.79 30.39
C GLU A 100 -26.63 10.03 30.78
N GLY A 101 -26.64 11.05 29.90
CA GLY A 101 -27.49 12.24 30.02
C GLY A 101 -28.98 12.01 29.72
N ASN A 102 -29.38 10.77 29.37
CA ASN A 102 -30.73 10.39 28.94
C ASN A 102 -31.19 11.14 27.66
N GLU A 103 -30.28 11.32 26.71
CA GLU A 103 -30.50 11.94 25.40
C GLU A 103 -30.28 10.90 24.27
N PRO A 104 -31.06 9.80 24.22
CA PRO A 104 -30.82 8.68 23.33
C PRO A 104 -30.99 9.06 21.84
N ASP A 105 -31.87 9.97 21.52
CA ASP A 105 -32.14 10.40 20.13
C ASP A 105 -30.92 11.12 19.56
N GLU A 106 -30.27 11.97 20.35
CA GLU A 106 -29.04 12.65 19.96
C GLU A 106 -27.86 11.69 19.84
N ALA A 107 -27.79 10.69 20.74
CA ALA A 107 -26.78 9.65 20.64
C ALA A 107 -26.92 8.84 19.33
N VAL A 108 -28.16 8.49 18.95
CA VAL A 108 -28.44 7.79 17.68
C VAL A 108 -28.02 8.66 16.48
N GLU A 109 -28.38 9.94 16.48
CA GLU A 109 -27.99 10.87 15.42
C GLU A 109 -26.46 10.97 15.30
N MET A 110 -25.75 11.06 16.42
CA MET A 110 -24.28 11.09 16.45
C MET A 110 -23.67 9.81 15.84
N VAL A 111 -24.22 8.62 16.14
CA VAL A 111 -23.78 7.34 15.55
C VAL A 111 -24.01 7.32 14.04
N VAL A 112 -25.16 7.81 13.56
CA VAL A 112 -25.47 7.89 12.13
C VAL A 112 -24.48 8.82 11.43
N THR A 113 -24.27 10.03 11.96
CA THR A 113 -23.33 11.01 11.38
C THR A 113 -21.89 10.47 11.36
N LEU A 114 -21.47 9.79 12.43
CA LEU A 114 -20.16 9.15 12.49
C LEU A 114 -20.03 8.04 11.43
N SER A 115 -21.08 7.26 11.20
CA SER A 115 -21.10 6.23 10.16
C SER A 115 -20.99 6.83 8.75
N GLU A 116 -21.64 7.97 8.50
CA GLU A 116 -21.57 8.69 7.23
C GLU A 116 -20.17 9.26 6.99
N PHE A 117 -19.58 9.88 8.01
CA PHE A 117 -18.20 10.34 7.98
C PHE A 117 -17.24 9.22 7.59
N PHE A 118 -17.28 8.07 8.27
CA PHE A 118 -16.39 6.95 7.97
C PHE A 118 -16.67 6.28 6.62
N ARG A 119 -17.90 6.29 6.13
CA ARG A 119 -18.21 5.74 4.80
C ARG A 119 -17.43 6.44 3.70
N LEU A 120 -17.26 7.76 3.80
CA LEU A 120 -16.50 8.55 2.85
C LEU A 120 -14.98 8.36 3.06
N VAL A 121 -14.50 8.37 4.30
CA VAL A 121 -13.08 8.12 4.62
C VAL A 121 -12.64 6.74 4.12
N LEU A 122 -13.45 5.70 4.36
CA LEU A 122 -13.14 4.32 4.02
C LEU A 122 -13.58 3.90 2.61
N SER A 123 -14.10 4.82 1.79
CA SER A 123 -14.49 4.53 0.40
C SER A 123 -13.30 4.01 -0.38
N LYS A 124 -13.34 2.70 -0.66
CA LYS A 124 -12.23 1.92 -1.23
C LYS A 124 -11.70 2.53 -2.53
N GLY A 125 -10.43 2.93 -2.53
CA GLY A 125 -9.61 3.08 -3.72
C GLY A 125 -9.87 4.30 -4.61
N LYS A 126 -10.74 5.23 -4.22
CA LYS A 126 -10.90 6.49 -4.96
C LYS A 126 -9.95 7.53 -4.37
N GLU A 127 -8.99 7.93 -5.15
CA GLU A 127 -8.06 9.01 -4.85
C GLU A 127 -8.71 10.39 -5.06
N PHE A 128 -9.67 10.46 -6.00
CA PHE A 128 -10.44 11.65 -6.34
C PHE A 128 -11.93 11.42 -6.06
N ILE A 129 -12.59 12.44 -5.49
CA ILE A 129 -14.03 12.49 -5.23
C ILE A 129 -14.62 13.79 -5.75
N THR A 130 -15.95 13.85 -5.90
CA THR A 130 -16.61 15.09 -6.28
C THR A 130 -16.61 16.10 -5.14
N ILE A 131 -16.67 17.39 -5.45
CA ILE A 131 -16.81 18.46 -4.45
C ILE A 131 -18.06 18.23 -3.59
N ARG A 132 -19.15 17.72 -4.17
CA ARG A 132 -20.35 17.31 -3.42
C ARG A 132 -20.05 16.26 -2.34
N GLN A 133 -19.22 15.25 -2.66
CA GLN A 133 -18.84 14.22 -1.70
C GLN A 133 -17.92 14.76 -0.61
N GLU A 134 -17.02 15.65 -0.96
CA GLU A 134 -16.15 16.32 0.00
C GLU A 134 -16.95 17.25 0.93
N GLU A 135 -17.94 17.97 0.42
CA GLU A 135 -18.87 18.77 1.22
C GLU A 135 -19.63 17.90 2.23
N GLN A 136 -20.18 16.76 1.79
CA GLN A 136 -20.87 15.82 2.69
C GLN A 136 -19.95 15.35 3.80
N HIS A 137 -18.68 15.05 3.46
CA HIS A 137 -17.68 14.65 4.43
C HIS A 137 -17.41 15.73 5.48
N ILE A 138 -17.16 16.96 5.02
CA ILE A 138 -16.92 18.11 5.91
C ILE A 138 -18.16 18.44 6.74
N SER A 139 -19.35 18.36 6.16
CA SER A 139 -20.62 18.57 6.89
C SER A 139 -20.77 17.55 8.03
N SER A 140 -20.51 16.26 7.78
CA SER A 140 -20.56 15.24 8.84
C SER A 140 -19.51 15.50 9.93
N TYR A 141 -18.29 15.90 9.55
CA TYR A 141 -17.25 16.27 10.51
C TYR A 141 -17.66 17.44 11.39
N LEU A 142 -18.15 18.54 10.77
CA LEU A 142 -18.55 19.76 11.48
C LEU A 142 -19.78 19.53 12.37
N GLN A 143 -20.75 18.72 11.94
CA GLN A 143 -21.91 18.35 12.78
C GLN A 143 -21.47 17.62 14.05
N ILE A 144 -20.49 16.70 13.96
CA ILE A 144 -19.94 16.03 15.14
C ILE A 144 -19.21 17.03 16.05
N GLN A 145 -18.44 17.96 15.47
CA GLN A 145 -17.73 18.98 16.23
C GLN A 145 -18.68 20.01 16.87
N GLU A 146 -19.74 20.42 16.19
CA GLU A 146 -20.76 21.32 16.70
C GLU A 146 -21.45 20.72 17.92
N LYS A 147 -21.84 19.46 17.89
CA LYS A 147 -22.43 18.78 19.06
C LYS A 147 -21.47 18.69 20.24
N ARG A 148 -20.17 18.62 19.97
CA ARG A 148 -19.13 18.63 21.00
C ARG A 148 -18.82 20.02 21.58
N TYR A 149 -18.88 21.05 20.74
CA TYR A 149 -18.49 22.42 21.05
C TYR A 149 -19.64 23.41 20.82
N HIS A 150 -20.88 23.00 21.10
CA HIS A 150 -22.10 23.67 20.67
C HIS A 150 -22.23 25.14 21.15
N ASP A 151 -21.51 25.53 22.19
CA ASP A 151 -21.47 26.92 22.68
C ASP A 151 -20.38 27.78 21.99
N ILE A 152 -19.51 27.18 21.16
CA ILE A 152 -18.28 27.81 20.66
C ILE A 152 -18.20 27.74 19.14
N LEU A 153 -18.72 26.66 18.53
CA LEU A 153 -18.62 26.41 17.09
C LEU A 153 -19.90 26.80 16.37
N ASP A 154 -19.79 27.77 15.47
CA ASP A 154 -20.80 28.10 14.48
C ASP A 154 -20.15 28.06 13.09
N TYR A 155 -20.80 27.40 12.12
CA TYR A 155 -20.22 27.25 10.80
C TYR A 155 -21.27 27.36 9.69
N HIS A 156 -20.83 27.83 8.53
CA HIS A 156 -21.62 27.84 7.32
C HIS A 156 -20.77 27.32 6.14
N ILE A 157 -21.34 26.42 5.35
CA ILE A 157 -20.70 25.91 4.13
C ILE A 157 -21.40 26.53 2.92
N TYR A 158 -20.64 27.23 2.09
CA TYR A 158 -21.10 27.81 0.84
C TYR A 158 -20.30 27.26 -0.32
N ILE A 159 -20.95 26.48 -1.19
CA ILE A 159 -20.34 25.94 -2.40
C ILE A 159 -21.25 26.29 -3.58
N ASP A 160 -20.65 26.83 -4.65
CA ASP A 160 -21.37 27.10 -5.88
C ASP A 160 -21.89 25.79 -6.49
N PRO A 161 -23.19 25.65 -6.77
CA PRO A 161 -23.75 24.46 -7.37
C PRO A 161 -23.11 24.03 -8.70
N GLU A 162 -22.55 24.99 -9.45
CA GLU A 162 -21.92 24.72 -10.75
C GLU A 162 -20.64 23.89 -10.62
N ILE A 163 -19.98 23.88 -9.45
CA ILE A 163 -18.73 23.16 -9.25
C ILE A 163 -18.91 21.79 -8.55
N TYR A 164 -20.10 21.41 -8.15
CA TYR A 164 -20.34 20.17 -7.38
C TYR A 164 -19.83 18.89 -8.04
N GLU A 165 -19.86 18.83 -9.36
CA GLU A 165 -19.47 17.62 -10.12
C GLU A 165 -17.97 17.61 -10.46
N TYR A 166 -17.21 18.67 -10.15
CA TYR A 166 -15.76 18.65 -10.31
C TYR A 166 -15.12 17.74 -9.30
N GLN A 167 -14.00 17.14 -9.69
CA GLN A 167 -13.25 16.20 -8.86
C GLN A 167 -12.05 16.87 -8.20
N ILE A 168 -11.86 16.59 -6.93
CA ILE A 168 -10.71 17.02 -6.13
C ILE A 168 -10.10 15.81 -5.41
N PRO A 169 -8.84 15.85 -5.01
CA PRO A 169 -8.27 14.84 -4.13
C PRO A 169 -9.10 14.72 -2.85
N LYS A 170 -9.36 13.51 -2.42
CA LYS A 170 -10.10 13.21 -1.19
C LYS A 170 -9.41 13.82 0.03
N LEU A 171 -10.21 14.29 1.00
CA LEU A 171 -9.74 14.90 2.26
C LEU A 171 -8.90 16.18 2.04
N THR A 172 -9.20 16.96 0.99
CA THR A 172 -8.53 18.24 0.71
C THR A 172 -8.98 19.33 1.67
N LEU A 173 -10.29 19.38 1.99
CA LEU A 173 -10.86 20.45 2.83
C LEU A 173 -10.71 20.14 4.33
N GLN A 174 -10.65 18.89 4.74
CA GLN A 174 -10.61 18.52 6.16
C GLN A 174 -9.45 19.17 6.92
N PRO A 175 -8.17 19.13 6.46
CA PRO A 175 -7.08 19.78 7.16
C PRO A 175 -7.25 21.31 7.29
N LEU A 176 -7.93 21.93 6.34
CA LEU A 176 -8.21 23.37 6.38
C LEU A 176 -9.23 23.71 7.47
N VAL A 177 -10.27 22.90 7.59
CA VAL A 177 -11.32 23.04 8.60
C VAL A 177 -10.80 22.65 10.01
N GLU A 178 -9.92 21.67 10.12
CA GLU A 178 -9.31 21.28 11.39
C GLU A 178 -8.36 22.35 11.96
N ASN A 179 -7.81 23.22 11.10
CA ASN A 179 -6.88 24.27 11.49
C ASN A 179 -7.56 25.67 11.63
N ALA A 180 -8.84 25.78 11.35
CA ALA A 180 -9.59 27.04 11.48
C ALA A 180 -10.09 27.25 12.90
#